data_649625f8f6f9e9122f40881e7bd338c8
#
_entry.id   649625f8f6f9e9122f40881e7bd338c8
#
_cell.length_a   1.000
_cell.length_b   1.000
_cell.length_c   1.000
_cell.angle_alpha   90.00
_cell.angle_beta   90.00
_cell.angle_gamma   90.00
#
_symmetry.space_group_name_H-M   'P 1'
#
loop_
_entity.id
_entity.type
_entity.pdbx_description
1 polymer ?
#
loop_
_entity_poly.entity_id
_entity_poly.type
_entity_poly.pdbx_seq_one_letter_code
_entity_poly.pdbx_strand_id
1 'polypeptide(L)'
;GALHAIGRTGERPVPPLNLVGDFGGGGMLLAYGMVCGILEATKSNQGQVIDAAMVDGTAALMAIFYSMSASGVFDTQRGTNMLDGGAHFYDTYETADGEYISIGSIEPQFYALLMEKAGLDTEYFQPQMDRGRWGELKAKLTEVFRTKTQAQWCEIMEGSDVCFAPVLNLIDAADHPHNKARNSYQTVAGMLQQSPAPRFSR
;
A
#
# COMPACT_ATOMS: atom_id res chain seq x y z
N GLY A 1 -2.37 -4.74 -17.60
CA GLY A 1 -2.32 -3.34 -17.13
C GLY A 1 -1.53 -3.16 -15.83
N ALA A 2 -1.71 -4.03 -14.82
CA ALA A 2 -1.13 -3.85 -13.49
C ALA A 2 0.40 -3.65 -13.50
N LEU A 3 1.15 -4.56 -14.11
CA LEU A 3 2.61 -4.45 -14.15
C LEU A 3 3.10 -3.13 -14.80
N HIS A 4 2.40 -2.65 -15.84
CA HIS A 4 2.76 -1.37 -16.47
C HIS A 4 2.59 -0.19 -15.50
N ALA A 5 1.58 -0.22 -14.64
CA ALA A 5 1.25 0.87 -13.72
C ALA A 5 2.15 0.91 -12.47
N ILE A 6 2.91 -0.15 -12.18
CA ILE A 6 3.73 -0.26 -10.97
C ILE A 6 5.18 0.10 -11.26
N GLY A 7 5.73 1.07 -10.54
CA GLY A 7 7.11 1.54 -10.65
C GLY A 7 7.23 3.06 -10.60
N ARG A 8 8.45 3.56 -10.71
CA ARG A 8 8.78 4.99 -10.66
C ARG A 8 8.73 5.64 -12.03
N THR A 9 8.56 6.96 -12.07
CA THR A 9 8.63 7.76 -13.31
C THR A 9 9.99 7.61 -13.95
N GLY A 10 10.00 7.37 -15.29
CA GLY A 10 11.24 7.25 -16.05
C GLY A 10 11.98 5.92 -15.90
N GLU A 11 11.52 5.04 -15.00
CA GLU A 11 12.11 3.73 -14.78
C GLU A 11 11.28 2.62 -15.46
N ARG A 12 11.89 1.42 -15.56
CA ARG A 12 11.16 0.22 -16.01
C ARG A 12 10.09 -0.17 -14.99
N PRO A 13 9.00 -0.88 -15.42
CA PRO A 13 8.02 -1.43 -14.49
C PRO A 13 8.67 -2.33 -13.43
N VAL A 14 8.18 -2.25 -12.20
CA VAL A 14 8.69 -3.05 -11.08
C VAL A 14 7.74 -4.21 -10.82
N PRO A 15 8.20 -5.48 -10.92
CA PRO A 15 7.38 -6.63 -10.54
C PRO A 15 7.04 -6.57 -9.04
N PRO A 16 5.75 -6.62 -8.66
CA PRO A 16 5.33 -6.58 -7.25
C PRO A 16 5.45 -7.96 -6.60
N LEU A 17 6.56 -8.65 -6.79
CA LEU A 17 6.71 -10.09 -6.53
C LEU A 17 5.62 -10.86 -7.28
N ASN A 18 5.09 -11.93 -6.69
CA ASN A 18 3.91 -12.65 -7.18
C ASN A 18 2.62 -12.32 -6.40
N LEU A 19 2.63 -11.17 -5.67
CA LEU A 19 1.53 -10.80 -4.77
C LEU A 19 0.25 -10.42 -5.54
N VAL A 20 0.38 -9.69 -6.65
CA VAL A 20 -0.77 -9.21 -7.43
C VAL A 20 -1.34 -10.28 -8.36
N GLY A 21 -0.50 -10.97 -9.12
CA GLY A 21 -0.92 -12.00 -10.08
C GLY A 21 -1.33 -13.29 -9.39
N ASP A 22 -0.33 -14.02 -8.87
CA ASP A 22 -0.54 -15.38 -8.37
C ASP A 22 -1.38 -15.42 -7.09
N PHE A 23 -1.09 -14.56 -6.11
CA PHE A 23 -1.80 -14.60 -4.84
C PHE A 23 -3.09 -13.78 -4.85
N GLY A 24 -3.04 -12.49 -5.18
CA GLY A 24 -4.22 -11.61 -5.17
C GLY A 24 -5.22 -11.98 -6.26
N GLY A 25 -4.79 -11.92 -7.52
CA GLY A 25 -5.64 -12.17 -8.68
C GLY A 25 -5.97 -13.65 -8.91
N GLY A 26 -5.07 -14.56 -8.53
CA GLY A 26 -5.26 -16.01 -8.66
C GLY A 26 -5.80 -16.64 -7.38
N GLY A 27 -4.91 -16.94 -6.43
CA GLY A 27 -5.19 -17.78 -5.27
C GLY A 27 -6.32 -17.28 -4.38
N MET A 28 -6.35 -15.99 -4.06
CA MET A 28 -7.38 -15.40 -3.18
C MET A 28 -8.75 -15.38 -3.85
N LEU A 29 -8.84 -15.06 -5.15
CA LEU A 29 -10.10 -15.08 -5.89
C LEU A 29 -10.59 -16.51 -6.15
N LEU A 30 -9.68 -17.48 -6.34
CA LEU A 30 -10.05 -18.89 -6.38
C LEU A 30 -10.67 -19.35 -5.06
N ALA A 31 -10.03 -19.04 -3.92
CA ALA A 31 -10.54 -19.38 -2.59
C ALA A 31 -11.93 -18.75 -2.35
N TYR A 32 -12.10 -17.48 -2.69
CA TYR A 32 -13.38 -16.78 -2.62
C TYR A 32 -14.44 -17.45 -3.52
N GLY A 33 -14.10 -17.73 -4.78
CA GLY A 33 -14.99 -18.38 -5.73
C GLY A 33 -15.44 -19.78 -5.26
N MET A 34 -14.52 -20.57 -4.68
CA MET A 34 -14.87 -21.89 -4.11
C MET A 34 -15.88 -21.76 -2.97
N VAL A 35 -15.69 -20.81 -2.05
CA VAL A 35 -16.64 -20.58 -0.94
C VAL A 35 -18.01 -20.14 -1.49
N CYS A 36 -18.04 -19.25 -2.46
CA CYS A 36 -19.27 -18.82 -3.13
C CYS A 36 -19.98 -20.01 -3.83
N GLY A 37 -19.22 -20.86 -4.53
CA GLY A 37 -19.78 -22.02 -5.21
C GLY A 37 -20.34 -23.06 -4.23
N ILE A 38 -19.68 -23.30 -3.11
CA ILE A 38 -20.20 -24.17 -2.04
C ILE A 38 -21.47 -23.60 -1.44
N LEU A 39 -21.49 -22.29 -1.13
CA LEU A 39 -22.66 -21.63 -0.57
C LEU A 39 -23.86 -21.68 -1.53
N GLU A 40 -23.62 -21.51 -2.82
CA GLU A 40 -24.66 -21.63 -3.85
C GLU A 40 -25.17 -23.06 -3.93
N ALA A 41 -24.28 -24.06 -4.02
CA ALA A 41 -24.65 -25.47 -4.10
C ALA A 41 -25.45 -25.97 -2.89
N THR A 42 -25.22 -25.41 -1.69
CA THR A 42 -26.05 -25.74 -0.51
C THR A 42 -27.49 -25.26 -0.62
N LYS A 43 -27.77 -24.30 -1.49
CA LYS A 43 -29.13 -23.75 -1.74
C LYS A 43 -29.79 -24.40 -2.95
N SER A 44 -29.07 -24.52 -4.07
CA SER A 44 -29.60 -25.04 -5.34
C SER A 44 -29.52 -26.57 -5.46
N ASN A 45 -28.67 -27.19 -4.66
CA ASN A 45 -28.27 -28.58 -4.77
C ASN A 45 -27.64 -28.94 -6.15
N GLN A 46 -26.99 -27.96 -6.78
CA GLN A 46 -26.29 -28.09 -8.06
C GLN A 46 -24.83 -27.66 -7.91
N GLY A 47 -23.91 -28.48 -8.43
CA GLY A 47 -22.50 -28.12 -8.55
C GLY A 47 -22.23 -27.30 -9.81
N GLN A 48 -21.08 -26.61 -9.84
CA GLN A 48 -20.63 -25.82 -10.99
C GLN A 48 -19.11 -25.84 -11.12
N VAL A 49 -18.62 -25.53 -12.30
CA VAL A 49 -17.19 -25.28 -12.53
C VAL A 49 -16.90 -23.81 -12.19
N ILE A 50 -15.78 -23.59 -11.50
CA ILE A 50 -15.29 -22.25 -11.16
C ILE A 50 -14.00 -22.03 -11.93
N ASP A 51 -14.02 -21.12 -12.89
CA ASP A 51 -12.84 -20.63 -13.60
C ASP A 51 -12.30 -19.39 -12.90
N ALA A 52 -11.10 -19.48 -12.34
CA ALA A 52 -10.44 -18.40 -11.60
C ALA A 52 -9.09 -18.08 -12.24
N ALA A 53 -9.13 -17.47 -13.41
CA ALA A 53 -7.93 -17.10 -14.15
C ALA A 53 -7.22 -15.89 -13.51
N MET A 54 -5.88 -15.95 -13.38
CA MET A 54 -5.07 -14.83 -12.86
C MET A 54 -5.26 -13.54 -13.66
N VAL A 55 -5.45 -13.62 -14.97
CA VAL A 55 -5.64 -12.45 -15.83
C VAL A 55 -6.93 -11.71 -15.49
N ASP A 56 -8.00 -12.42 -15.24
CA ASP A 56 -9.31 -11.86 -14.89
C ASP A 56 -9.28 -11.29 -13.47
N GLY A 57 -8.69 -12.01 -12.54
CA GLY A 57 -8.54 -11.56 -11.17
C GLY A 57 -7.64 -10.34 -11.05
N THR A 58 -6.53 -10.28 -11.78
CA THR A 58 -5.69 -9.07 -11.82
C THR A 58 -6.43 -7.90 -12.45
N ALA A 59 -7.24 -8.13 -13.48
CA ALA A 59 -8.08 -7.07 -14.06
C ALA A 59 -9.12 -6.55 -13.05
N ALA A 60 -9.72 -7.44 -12.26
CA ALA A 60 -10.64 -7.05 -11.19
C ALA A 60 -9.96 -6.20 -10.11
N LEU A 61 -8.73 -6.52 -9.70
CA LEU A 61 -7.94 -5.69 -8.77
C LEU A 61 -7.63 -4.30 -9.35
N MET A 62 -7.57 -4.16 -10.67
CA MET A 62 -7.33 -2.89 -11.36
C MET A 62 -8.62 -2.08 -11.64
N ALA A 63 -9.79 -2.54 -11.23
CA ALA A 63 -11.07 -1.93 -11.60
C ALA A 63 -11.16 -0.44 -11.26
N ILE A 64 -10.69 -0.03 -10.08
CA ILE A 64 -10.67 1.38 -9.67
C ILE A 64 -9.79 2.23 -10.60
N PHE A 65 -8.64 1.72 -11.03
CA PHE A 65 -7.70 2.46 -11.88
C PHE A 65 -8.24 2.62 -13.31
N TYR A 66 -8.97 1.63 -13.83
CA TYR A 66 -9.70 1.78 -15.08
C TYR A 66 -10.79 2.86 -15.00
N SER A 67 -11.54 2.89 -13.88
CA SER A 67 -12.56 3.93 -13.68
C SER A 67 -11.94 5.32 -13.54
N MET A 68 -10.85 5.46 -12.79
CA MET A 68 -10.10 6.71 -12.64
C MET A 68 -9.50 7.17 -13.98
N SER A 69 -9.00 6.25 -14.79
CA SER A 69 -8.46 6.57 -16.12
C SER A 69 -9.57 7.03 -17.08
N ALA A 70 -10.73 6.37 -17.06
CA ALA A 70 -11.88 6.76 -17.86
C ALA A 70 -12.43 8.17 -17.51
N SER A 71 -12.28 8.58 -16.24
CA SER A 71 -12.64 9.94 -15.79
C SER A 71 -11.49 10.96 -15.89
N GLY A 72 -10.36 10.60 -16.49
CA GLY A 72 -9.21 11.51 -16.65
C GLY A 72 -8.41 11.80 -15.38
N VAL A 73 -8.66 11.05 -14.30
CA VAL A 73 -7.99 11.24 -13.00
C VAL A 73 -6.70 10.42 -12.89
N PHE A 74 -6.58 9.32 -13.63
CA PHE A 74 -5.41 8.46 -13.65
C PHE A 74 -4.76 8.45 -15.03
N ASP A 75 -3.49 8.87 -15.09
CA ASP A 75 -2.65 8.83 -16.30
C ASP A 75 -2.01 7.45 -16.47
N THR A 76 -1.86 7.00 -17.70
CA THR A 76 -1.17 5.74 -18.01
C THR A 76 0.35 5.83 -17.81
N GLN A 77 0.92 7.03 -17.68
CA GLN A 77 2.31 7.23 -17.29
C GLN A 77 2.46 6.95 -15.79
N ARG A 78 3.17 5.86 -15.45
CA ARG A 78 3.39 5.48 -14.04
C ARG A 78 4.23 6.49 -13.28
N GLY A 79 4.01 6.54 -11.97
CA GLY A 79 4.74 7.43 -11.06
C GLY A 79 4.36 8.90 -11.21
N THR A 80 3.22 9.21 -11.86
CA THR A 80 2.69 10.57 -12.01
C THR A 80 1.32 10.75 -11.36
N ASN A 81 0.77 9.67 -10.81
CA ASN A 81 -0.55 9.66 -10.20
C ASN A 81 -0.48 9.71 -8.67
N MET A 82 -1.63 9.90 -8.04
CA MET A 82 -1.70 9.98 -6.58
C MET A 82 -1.24 8.72 -5.87
N LEU A 83 -1.64 7.54 -6.36
CA LEU A 83 -1.43 6.26 -5.68
C LEU A 83 -0.22 5.45 -6.17
N ASP A 84 0.53 5.96 -7.12
CA ASP A 84 1.70 5.27 -7.71
C ASP A 84 3.04 5.92 -7.34
N GLY A 85 3.01 6.79 -6.31
CA GLY A 85 4.16 7.54 -5.87
C GLY A 85 4.39 8.85 -6.65
N GLY A 86 3.44 9.34 -7.44
CA GLY A 86 3.48 10.67 -8.05
C GLY A 86 3.30 11.76 -7.03
N ALA A 87 2.30 11.63 -6.13
CA ALA A 87 2.02 12.61 -5.10
C ALA A 87 3.06 12.59 -3.96
N HIS A 88 3.40 13.78 -3.47
CA HIS A 88 4.33 13.94 -2.35
C HIS A 88 3.79 13.40 -1.02
N PHE A 89 2.49 13.34 -0.84
CA PHE A 89 1.83 12.84 0.37
C PHE A 89 1.48 11.34 0.31
N TYR A 90 1.88 10.65 -0.76
CA TYR A 90 1.66 9.20 -0.92
C TYR A 90 2.89 8.56 -1.56
N ASP A 91 3.92 8.32 -0.77
CA ASP A 91 5.18 7.74 -1.23
C ASP A 91 6.02 7.20 -0.07
N THR A 92 7.18 6.64 -0.40
CA THR A 92 8.24 6.26 0.53
C THR A 92 9.38 7.26 0.48
N TYR A 93 10.01 7.53 1.63
CA TYR A 93 11.10 8.48 1.77
C TYR A 93 12.26 7.87 2.55
N GLU A 94 13.48 8.17 2.10
CA GLU A 94 14.71 7.79 2.77
C GLU A 94 14.96 8.68 4.00
N THR A 95 15.39 8.08 5.09
CA THR A 95 15.71 8.74 6.35
C THR A 95 17.23 8.97 6.51
N ALA A 96 17.65 9.65 7.57
CA ALA A 96 19.06 10.01 7.80
C ALA A 96 20.00 8.79 7.93
N ASP A 97 19.46 7.65 8.34
CA ASP A 97 20.20 6.38 8.53
C ASP A 97 20.14 5.46 7.30
N GLY A 98 19.56 5.93 6.18
CA GLY A 98 19.44 5.17 4.93
C GLY A 98 18.30 4.15 4.93
N GLU A 99 17.48 4.13 5.97
CA GLU A 99 16.24 3.36 6.04
C GLU A 99 15.10 4.12 5.34
N TYR A 100 13.89 3.54 5.31
CA TYR A 100 12.75 4.15 4.62
C TYR A 100 11.52 4.22 5.51
N ILE A 101 10.74 5.28 5.29
CA ILE A 101 9.39 5.44 5.82
C ILE A 101 8.39 5.53 4.67
N SER A 102 7.12 5.27 4.96
CA SER A 102 6.01 5.49 4.03
C SER A 102 4.99 6.44 4.63
N ILE A 103 4.42 7.30 3.81
CA ILE A 103 3.28 8.15 4.15
C ILE A 103 2.15 7.96 3.15
N GLY A 104 0.91 8.14 3.61
CA GLY A 104 -0.30 8.02 2.81
C GLY A 104 -1.38 9.03 3.23
N SER A 105 -0.99 10.27 3.55
CA SER A 105 -1.84 11.33 4.11
C SER A 105 -2.73 11.96 3.03
N ILE A 106 -3.66 11.20 2.46
CA ILE A 106 -4.52 11.65 1.35
C ILE A 106 -5.57 12.62 1.84
N GLU A 107 -6.29 12.30 2.91
CA GLU A 107 -7.39 13.08 3.45
C GLU A 107 -6.86 14.38 4.09
N PRO A 108 -7.59 15.51 3.97
CA PRO A 108 -7.11 16.81 4.44
C PRO A 108 -6.72 16.84 5.91
N GLN A 109 -7.41 16.11 6.77
CA GLN A 109 -7.10 16.04 8.20
C GLN A 109 -5.77 15.30 8.48
N PHE A 110 -5.49 14.22 7.74
CA PHE A 110 -4.24 13.47 7.88
C PHE A 110 -3.07 14.25 7.27
N TYR A 111 -3.32 14.97 6.18
CA TYR A 111 -2.33 15.86 5.58
C TYR A 111 -1.98 17.04 6.49
N ALA A 112 -2.97 17.66 7.14
CA ALA A 112 -2.73 18.71 8.15
C ALA A 112 -1.88 18.19 9.32
N LEU A 113 -2.16 16.95 9.77
CA LEU A 113 -1.38 16.29 10.82
C LEU A 113 0.05 15.98 10.37
N LEU A 114 0.26 15.61 9.10
CA LEU A 114 1.60 15.45 8.53
C LEU A 114 2.38 16.78 8.57
N MET A 115 1.74 17.90 8.20
CA MET A 115 2.37 19.23 8.27
C MET A 115 2.82 19.56 9.70
N GLU A 116 1.94 19.35 10.67
CA GLU A 116 2.23 19.58 12.09
C GLU A 116 3.37 18.69 12.59
N LYS A 117 3.26 17.38 12.40
CA LYS A 117 4.22 16.40 12.93
C LYS A 117 5.60 16.48 12.30
N ALA A 118 5.66 16.77 11.02
CA ALA A 118 6.93 16.95 10.32
C ALA A 118 7.51 18.38 10.44
N GLY A 119 6.79 19.30 11.08
CA GLY A 119 7.23 20.70 11.24
C GLY A 119 7.30 21.44 9.89
N LEU A 120 6.33 21.21 9.01
CA LEU A 120 6.30 21.75 7.66
C LEU A 120 5.55 23.09 7.61
N ASP A 121 5.96 23.97 6.70
CA ASP A 121 5.24 25.20 6.39
C ASP A 121 3.94 24.87 5.65
N THR A 122 2.82 24.99 6.35
CA THR A 122 1.50 24.67 5.82
C THR A 122 1.13 25.50 4.58
N GLU A 123 1.54 26.77 4.53
CA GLU A 123 1.27 27.65 3.39
C GLU A 123 2.04 27.19 2.14
N TYR A 124 3.33 26.87 2.30
CA TYR A 124 4.18 26.36 1.22
C TYR A 124 3.66 25.06 0.62
N PHE A 125 3.11 24.17 1.45
CA PHE A 125 2.62 22.86 1.03
C PHE A 125 1.17 22.86 0.49
N GLN A 126 0.55 24.04 0.31
CA GLN A 126 -0.77 24.16 -0.31
C GLN A 126 -0.70 24.68 -1.75
N PRO A 127 -1.67 24.33 -2.62
CA PRO A 127 -2.70 23.30 -2.36
C PRO A 127 -2.17 21.86 -2.54
N GLN A 128 -2.57 20.96 -1.66
CA GLN A 128 -2.16 19.56 -1.62
C GLN A 128 -2.33 18.85 -2.98
N MET A 129 -3.45 19.08 -3.66
CA MET A 129 -3.85 18.37 -4.88
C MET A 129 -3.33 18.99 -6.17
N ASP A 130 -2.47 20.02 -6.09
CA ASP A 130 -1.83 20.60 -7.28
C ASP A 130 -0.74 19.65 -7.84
N ARG A 131 -1.13 18.87 -8.84
CA ARG A 131 -0.23 17.91 -9.49
C ARG A 131 1.02 18.57 -10.08
N GLY A 132 0.93 19.82 -10.50
CA GLY A 132 2.06 20.59 -11.04
C GLY A 132 3.17 20.83 -10.01
N ARG A 133 2.82 20.85 -8.73
CA ARG A 133 3.74 21.08 -7.62
C ARG A 133 4.22 19.81 -6.92
N TRP A 134 3.62 18.64 -7.21
CA TRP A 134 3.97 17.41 -6.49
C TRP A 134 5.46 17.06 -6.52
N GLY A 135 6.13 17.28 -7.66
CA GLY A 135 7.57 17.02 -7.77
C GLY A 135 8.42 17.92 -6.88
N GLU A 136 8.11 19.22 -6.84
CA GLU A 136 8.74 20.23 -5.96
C GLU A 136 8.52 19.87 -4.49
N LEU A 137 7.27 19.63 -4.10
CA LEU A 137 6.90 19.32 -2.72
C LEU A 137 7.50 17.97 -2.25
N LYS A 138 7.61 17.00 -3.16
CA LYS A 138 8.30 15.72 -2.89
C LYS A 138 9.80 15.93 -2.61
N ALA A 139 10.47 16.73 -3.42
CA ALA A 139 11.87 17.07 -3.18
C ALA A 139 12.05 17.70 -1.79
N LYS A 140 11.16 18.60 -1.42
CA LYS A 140 11.18 19.23 -0.10
C LYS A 140 10.93 18.24 1.05
N LEU A 141 9.97 17.33 0.92
CA LEU A 141 9.76 16.26 1.90
C LEU A 141 10.96 15.33 2.01
N THR A 142 11.62 15.02 0.89
CA THR A 142 12.85 14.22 0.89
C THR A 142 13.95 14.85 1.74
N GLU A 143 14.13 16.17 1.63
CA GLU A 143 15.08 16.90 2.49
C GLU A 143 14.69 16.81 3.97
N VAL A 144 13.40 16.99 4.28
CA VAL A 144 12.90 16.96 5.66
C VAL A 144 13.06 15.57 6.28
N PHE A 145 12.65 14.51 5.57
CA PHE A 145 12.73 13.15 6.12
C PHE A 145 14.17 12.67 6.31
N ARG A 146 15.13 13.18 5.56
CA ARG A 146 16.56 12.93 5.77
C ARG A 146 17.16 13.63 6.98
N THR A 147 16.42 14.45 7.73
CA THR A 147 16.92 15.13 8.93
C THR A 147 16.91 14.25 10.18
N LYS A 148 16.21 13.13 10.18
CA LYS A 148 16.07 12.24 11.33
C LYS A 148 16.14 10.77 10.88
N THR A 149 16.49 9.89 11.83
CA THR A 149 16.47 8.45 11.60
C THR A 149 15.04 7.91 11.49
N GLN A 150 14.88 6.71 10.94
CA GLN A 150 13.59 6.01 10.88
C GLN A 150 12.96 5.90 12.29
N ALA A 151 13.76 5.49 13.29
CA ALA A 151 13.28 5.37 14.67
C ALA A 151 12.77 6.70 15.24
N GLN A 152 13.47 7.81 14.98
CA GLN A 152 13.03 9.15 15.42
C GLN A 152 11.72 9.56 14.74
N TRP A 153 11.54 9.24 13.46
CA TRP A 153 10.27 9.49 12.78
C TRP A 153 9.14 8.63 13.32
N CYS A 154 9.41 7.36 13.67
CA CYS A 154 8.43 6.51 14.36
C CYS A 154 7.97 7.13 15.69
N GLU A 155 8.89 7.63 16.52
CA GLU A 155 8.53 8.30 17.78
C GLU A 155 7.63 9.55 17.56
N ILE A 156 7.80 10.26 16.46
CA ILE A 156 7.01 11.46 16.13
C ILE A 156 5.64 11.11 15.54
N MET A 157 5.58 10.10 14.67
CA MET A 157 4.45 9.85 13.77
C MET A 157 3.56 8.69 14.21
N GLU A 158 4.12 7.62 14.77
CA GLU A 158 3.33 6.44 15.18
C GLU A 158 2.36 6.78 16.31
N GLY A 159 1.25 6.06 16.35
CA GLY A 159 0.19 6.33 17.31
C GLY A 159 -0.68 7.56 16.99
N SER A 160 -0.49 8.16 15.81
CA SER A 160 -1.34 9.24 15.29
C SER A 160 -1.95 8.85 13.94
N ASP A 161 -2.96 9.61 13.49
CA ASP A 161 -3.67 9.36 12.22
C ASP A 161 -2.97 10.00 11.00
N VAL A 162 -1.65 10.14 11.05
CA VAL A 162 -0.87 10.73 9.94
C VAL A 162 -0.73 9.81 8.72
N CYS A 163 -1.21 8.57 8.81
CA CYS A 163 -1.04 7.53 7.79
C CYS A 163 0.44 7.24 7.49
N PHE A 164 1.20 7.02 8.54
CA PHE A 164 2.64 6.74 8.51
C PHE A 164 2.93 5.29 8.89
N ALA A 165 3.99 4.73 8.29
CA ALA A 165 4.60 3.48 8.76
C ALA A 165 6.10 3.43 8.40
N PRO A 166 6.96 2.81 9.23
CA PRO A 166 8.31 2.44 8.80
C PRO A 166 8.24 1.37 7.71
N VAL A 167 9.17 1.41 6.77
CA VAL A 167 9.35 0.33 5.78
C VAL A 167 10.35 -0.66 6.38
N LEU A 168 9.86 -1.78 6.83
CA LEU A 168 10.63 -2.79 7.54
C LEU A 168 10.95 -3.99 6.63
N ASN A 169 12.09 -4.63 6.85
CA ASN A 169 12.39 -5.92 6.23
C ASN A 169 11.54 -7.04 6.85
N LEU A 170 11.58 -8.24 6.27
CA LEU A 170 10.73 -9.37 6.68
C LEU A 170 10.92 -9.80 8.15
N ILE A 171 12.12 -9.63 8.70
CA ILE A 171 12.45 -10.03 10.08
C ILE A 171 11.95 -8.96 11.05
N ASP A 172 12.31 -7.71 10.80
CA ASP A 172 11.96 -6.57 11.67
C ASP A 172 10.45 -6.31 11.68
N ALA A 173 9.75 -6.59 10.56
CA ALA A 173 8.30 -6.52 10.51
C ALA A 173 7.61 -7.44 11.54
N ALA A 174 8.17 -8.63 11.79
CA ALA A 174 7.63 -9.55 12.80
C ALA A 174 7.85 -9.03 14.24
N ASP A 175 8.91 -8.26 14.44
CA ASP A 175 9.28 -7.70 15.73
C ASP A 175 8.60 -6.36 16.05
N HIS A 176 7.94 -5.75 15.07
CA HIS A 176 7.24 -4.48 15.25
C HIS A 176 6.15 -4.59 16.34
N PRO A 177 6.05 -3.62 17.30
CA PRO A 177 5.12 -3.69 18.43
C PRO A 177 3.66 -3.94 18.03
N HIS A 178 3.17 -3.30 16.97
CA HIS A 178 1.82 -3.51 16.45
C HIS A 178 1.61 -4.96 15.99
N ASN A 179 2.55 -5.52 15.24
CA ASN A 179 2.48 -6.89 14.74
C ASN A 179 2.57 -7.92 15.86
N LYS A 180 3.39 -7.66 16.89
CA LYS A 180 3.44 -8.48 18.12
C LYS A 180 2.14 -8.43 18.88
N ALA A 181 1.57 -7.24 19.13
CA ALA A 181 0.30 -7.09 19.81
C ALA A 181 -0.86 -7.80 19.08
N ARG A 182 -0.80 -7.83 17.76
CA ARG A 182 -1.76 -8.57 16.92
C ARG A 182 -1.46 -10.06 16.81
N ASN A 183 -0.30 -10.54 17.25
CA ASN A 183 0.17 -11.89 16.95
C ASN A 183 0.09 -12.20 15.45
N SER A 184 0.59 -11.29 14.61
CA SER A 184 0.54 -11.41 13.15
C SER A 184 1.51 -12.47 12.63
N TYR A 185 2.51 -12.84 13.41
CA TYR A 185 3.50 -13.85 13.09
C TYR A 185 3.60 -14.90 14.20
N GLN A 186 4.05 -16.09 13.84
CA GLN A 186 4.27 -17.22 14.74
C GLN A 186 5.48 -18.04 14.27
N THR A 187 6.09 -18.77 15.21
CA THR A 187 7.15 -19.72 14.84
C THR A 187 6.59 -21.14 14.81
N VAL A 188 6.68 -21.80 13.65
CA VAL A 188 6.26 -23.18 13.45
C VAL A 188 7.45 -24.01 13.00
N ALA A 189 7.78 -25.05 13.73
CA ALA A 189 8.95 -25.91 13.47
C ALA A 189 10.26 -25.11 13.28
N GLY A 190 10.45 -24.06 14.06
CA GLY A 190 11.64 -23.20 14.00
C GLY A 190 11.63 -22.14 12.88
N MET A 191 10.58 -22.08 12.07
CA MET A 191 10.45 -21.12 10.98
C MET A 191 9.45 -20.02 11.34
N LEU A 192 9.84 -18.76 11.13
CA LEU A 192 8.95 -17.62 11.25
C LEU A 192 7.92 -17.66 10.12
N GLN A 193 6.63 -17.60 10.45
CA GLN A 193 5.51 -17.64 9.51
C GLN A 193 4.43 -16.63 9.93
N GLN A 194 3.63 -16.21 8.97
CA GLN A 194 2.43 -15.44 9.25
C GLN A 194 1.40 -16.29 10.00
N SER A 195 0.65 -15.67 10.89
CA SER A 195 -0.53 -16.30 11.51
C SER A 195 -1.68 -16.39 10.49
N PRO A 196 -2.62 -17.32 10.66
CA PRO A 196 -3.79 -17.42 9.79
C PRO A 196 -4.58 -16.10 9.71
N ALA A 197 -5.01 -15.76 8.50
CA ALA A 197 -5.89 -14.62 8.23
C ALA A 197 -6.95 -15.03 7.17
N PRO A 198 -8.21 -14.52 7.28
CA PRO A 198 -8.75 -13.71 8.37
C PRO A 198 -8.86 -14.47 9.69
N ARG A 199 -9.02 -13.73 10.80
CA ARG A 199 -9.22 -14.31 12.13
C ARG A 199 -10.70 -14.37 12.45
N PHE A 200 -11.13 -15.51 12.94
CA PHE A 200 -12.50 -15.72 13.40
C PHE A 200 -12.53 -15.69 14.95
N SER A 201 -13.65 -15.26 15.51
CA SER A 201 -13.82 -15.17 16.96
C SER A 201 -14.09 -16.54 17.63
N ARG A 202 -14.30 -17.58 16.83
CA ARG A 202 -14.59 -18.95 17.24
C ARG A 202 -14.10 -19.95 16.22
#